data_bbf18f48655251956495463ca27dff15
#
_entry.id   bbf18f48655251956495463ca27dff15
#
_cell.length_a   1.000
_cell.length_b   1.000
_cell.length_c   1.000
_cell.angle_alpha   90.00
_cell.angle_beta   90.00
_cell.angle_gamma   90.00
#
_symmetry.space_group_name_H-M   'P 1'
#
loop_
_entity.id
_entity.type
_entity.pdbx_description
1 polymer ?
#
loop_
_entity_poly.entity_id
_entity_poly.type
_entity_poly.pdbx_seq_one_letter_code
_entity_poly.pdbx_strand_id
1 'polypeptide(L)'
;MAEMELATLLCGEIAGTLRQDEHGLCSFAYAPTYRGAPLSLTMPLSNRTYGHNIVRPFLFGLLPDSQEQRRAIATEHDVASNNPVALLCHIGLDCAGAVQFCRADQLDAARGRVSSYRPLTNSQIAHKLKAIRDDERETWMGSNESWSLGGNQGKFALAWHDGQWCECLGSSPTTHIFKNGVVGFKHQALNEFVCMKTARRVGIPTANVSYCTFEDEAALVVERYDRMVNSSGNIERLHQEDFCQALGVLPSQKYTADGGPTTRDIQERLINTVPHHMNLVLFTYMLFYNAIIGAPDAHAKNYSLILGKGTNAALAPMYDVASGLAYERMRRKARLAMSVGGENRVGRIGPGAIRRYHGMGDPALEAALTDAGLSEKFCFATMMDLAYEVPICMEEVMDEYADLPGMADLREHMLGPVCENCQRTLDLIKADMG
;
A
#
# COMPACT_ATOMS: atom_id res chain seq x y z
N MET A 1 24.63 1.54 20.86
CA MET A 1 23.52 2.51 20.65
C MET A 1 22.88 2.81 22.00
N ALA A 2 22.12 3.91 22.14
CA ALA A 2 21.40 4.12 23.39
C ALA A 2 20.23 3.14 23.50
N GLU A 3 19.94 2.65 24.71
CA GLU A 3 18.70 1.93 24.99
C GLU A 3 17.52 2.88 24.78
N MET A 4 16.46 2.35 24.17
CA MET A 4 15.24 3.11 23.86
C MET A 4 14.01 2.30 24.25
N GLU A 5 13.01 2.99 24.79
CA GLU A 5 11.69 2.41 25.06
C GLU A 5 10.61 3.36 24.55
N LEU A 6 9.68 2.82 23.74
CA LEU A 6 8.54 3.54 23.21
C LEU A 6 7.25 2.84 23.60
N ALA A 7 6.29 3.60 24.11
CA ALA A 7 4.94 3.09 24.24
C ALA A 7 4.34 2.88 22.86
N THR A 8 3.71 1.73 22.67
CA THR A 8 3.00 1.39 21.42
C THR A 8 1.52 1.46 21.66
N LEU A 9 0.84 2.39 20.96
CA LEU A 9 -0.62 2.46 20.96
C LEU A 9 -1.15 1.80 19.69
N LEU A 10 -2.33 1.21 19.82
CA LEU A 10 -3.10 0.69 18.70
C LEU A 10 -4.55 1.11 18.88
N CYS A 11 -5.11 1.81 17.90
CA CYS A 11 -6.44 2.43 17.99
C CYS A 11 -6.62 3.32 19.25
N GLY A 12 -5.55 3.96 19.74
CA GLY A 12 -5.54 4.81 20.92
C GLY A 12 -5.44 4.08 22.27
N GLU A 13 -5.37 2.74 22.28
CA GLU A 13 -5.12 1.92 23.47
C GLU A 13 -3.64 1.55 23.57
N ILE A 14 -3.09 1.47 24.78
CA ILE A 14 -1.74 0.99 24.98
C ILE A 14 -1.71 -0.52 24.69
N ALA A 15 -1.13 -0.86 23.53
CA ALA A 15 -0.99 -2.24 23.09
C ALA A 15 0.23 -2.92 23.72
N GLY A 16 1.30 -2.16 23.95
CA GLY A 16 2.54 -2.73 24.47
C GLY A 16 3.70 -1.74 24.47
N THR A 17 4.91 -2.30 24.55
CA THR A 17 6.15 -1.55 24.58
C THR A 17 7.12 -2.06 23.53
N LEU A 18 7.64 -1.15 22.71
CA LEU A 18 8.74 -1.39 21.80
C LEU A 18 10.05 -1.00 22.48
N ARG A 19 11.04 -1.91 22.51
CA ARG A 19 12.35 -1.69 23.11
C ARG A 19 13.45 -1.88 22.09
N GLN A 20 14.53 -1.14 22.30
CA GLN A 20 15.80 -1.35 21.63
C GLN A 20 16.88 -1.43 22.71
N ASP A 21 17.77 -2.43 22.65
CA ASP A 21 18.91 -2.58 23.52
C ASP A 21 20.15 -1.79 23.06
N GLU A 22 21.23 -1.83 23.84
CA GLU A 22 22.50 -1.19 23.52
C GLU A 22 23.17 -1.69 22.24
N HIS A 23 22.81 -2.91 21.77
CA HIS A 23 23.29 -3.50 20.52
C HIS A 23 22.41 -3.13 19.32
N GLY A 24 21.30 -2.41 19.53
CA GLY A 24 20.35 -2.03 18.50
C GLY A 24 19.34 -3.13 18.13
N LEU A 25 19.26 -4.19 18.93
CA LEU A 25 18.24 -5.22 18.74
C LEU A 25 16.90 -4.74 19.29
N CYS A 26 15.87 -4.78 18.45
CA CYS A 26 14.53 -4.38 18.85
C CYS A 26 13.72 -5.59 19.34
N SER A 27 12.82 -5.33 20.27
CA SER A 27 11.84 -6.30 20.79
C SER A 27 10.52 -5.61 21.07
N PHE A 28 9.42 -6.36 21.01
CA PHE A 28 8.10 -5.88 21.35
C PHE A 28 7.44 -6.77 22.39
N ALA A 29 6.80 -6.17 23.39
CA ALA A 29 6.03 -6.87 24.41
C ALA A 29 4.63 -6.28 24.53
N TYR A 30 3.60 -7.12 24.37
CA TYR A 30 2.20 -6.71 24.60
C TYR A 30 1.96 -6.40 26.09
N ALA A 31 1.20 -5.35 26.36
CA ALA A 31 0.71 -5.06 27.69
C ALA A 31 -0.15 -6.24 28.22
N PRO A 32 -0.01 -6.65 29.48
CA PRO A 32 -0.73 -7.81 30.04
C PRO A 32 -2.25 -7.71 29.90
N THR A 33 -2.78 -6.51 29.92
CA THR A 33 -4.23 -6.20 29.83
C THR A 33 -4.75 -6.03 28.41
N TYR A 34 -3.86 -5.90 27.39
CA TYR A 34 -4.28 -5.65 26.02
C TYR A 34 -5.02 -6.85 25.41
N ARG A 35 -6.17 -6.60 24.78
CA ARG A 35 -7.07 -7.59 24.16
C ARG A 35 -7.59 -7.13 22.79
N GLY A 36 -6.95 -6.15 22.17
CA GLY A 36 -7.32 -5.59 20.86
C GLY A 36 -6.91 -6.48 19.68
N ALA A 37 -6.74 -5.85 18.50
CA ALA A 37 -6.15 -6.48 17.33
C ALA A 37 -4.65 -6.78 17.58
N PRO A 38 -4.06 -7.81 16.93
CA PRO A 38 -2.61 -7.99 16.97
C PRO A 38 -1.89 -6.82 16.28
N LEU A 39 -0.67 -6.54 16.68
CA LEU A 39 0.19 -5.55 16.02
C LEU A 39 0.52 -5.97 14.59
N SER A 40 0.64 -7.27 14.34
CA SER A 40 0.84 -7.90 13.04
C SER A 40 0.37 -9.35 13.11
N LEU A 41 0.03 -9.96 11.97
CA LEU A 41 -0.23 -11.40 11.89
C LEU A 41 1.00 -12.24 12.22
N THR A 42 2.21 -11.67 12.12
CA THR A 42 3.45 -12.31 12.60
C THR A 42 3.65 -12.17 14.11
N MET A 43 2.84 -11.33 14.75
CA MET A 43 2.89 -11.07 16.20
C MET A 43 1.51 -11.28 16.87
N PRO A 44 0.91 -12.50 16.79
CA PRO A 44 -0.39 -12.76 17.38
C PRO A 44 -0.35 -12.70 18.91
N LEU A 45 -1.49 -12.32 19.55
CA LEU A 45 -1.58 -12.16 21.01
C LEU A 45 -1.42 -13.48 21.80
N SER A 46 -1.40 -14.63 21.13
CA SER A 46 -1.11 -15.95 21.75
C SER A 46 0.30 -16.00 22.37
N ASN A 47 1.24 -15.25 21.80
CA ASN A 47 2.54 -14.97 22.40
C ASN A 47 2.60 -13.48 22.80
N ARG A 48 3.25 -13.18 23.92
CA ARG A 48 3.27 -11.82 24.47
C ARG A 48 4.53 -11.05 24.17
N THR A 49 5.59 -11.70 23.71
CA THR A 49 6.89 -11.07 23.45
C THR A 49 7.46 -11.54 22.13
N TYR A 50 8.08 -10.62 21.39
CA TYR A 50 8.65 -10.85 20.07
C TYR A 50 10.04 -10.21 19.97
N GLY A 51 10.98 -10.97 19.40
CA GLY A 51 12.36 -10.53 19.24
C GLY A 51 12.61 -9.85 17.88
N HIS A 52 13.86 -9.43 17.70
CA HIS A 52 14.35 -8.60 16.61
C HIS A 52 13.93 -9.09 15.19
N ASN A 53 14.11 -10.38 14.93
CA ASN A 53 13.87 -10.93 13.59
C ASN A 53 12.39 -10.84 13.15
N ILE A 54 11.45 -10.78 14.10
CA ILE A 54 10.01 -10.65 13.84
C ILE A 54 9.60 -9.18 13.85
N VAL A 55 10.11 -8.40 14.81
CA VAL A 55 9.72 -7.00 15.01
C VAL A 55 10.31 -6.09 13.92
N ARG A 56 11.56 -6.33 13.53
CA ARG A 56 12.29 -5.48 12.59
C ARG A 56 11.63 -5.33 11.22
N PRO A 57 11.17 -6.40 10.54
CA PRO A 57 10.45 -6.27 9.26
C PRO A 57 9.18 -5.42 9.38
N PHE A 58 8.40 -5.59 10.44
CA PHE A 58 7.21 -4.79 10.69
C PHE A 58 7.54 -3.30 10.82
N LEU A 59 8.56 -2.93 11.60
CA LEU A 59 8.97 -1.53 11.78
C LEU A 59 9.47 -0.90 10.48
N PHE A 60 10.28 -1.62 9.70
CA PHE A 60 10.75 -1.13 8.40
C PHE A 60 9.61 -0.98 7.38
N GLY A 61 8.55 -1.79 7.49
CA GLY A 61 7.35 -1.65 6.66
C GLY A 61 6.63 -0.32 6.83
N LEU A 62 6.75 0.30 8.01
CA LEU A 62 6.15 1.60 8.33
C LEU A 62 6.98 2.80 7.82
N LEU A 63 8.27 2.61 7.57
CA LEU A 63 9.20 3.67 7.16
C LEU A 63 9.29 3.79 5.63
N PRO A 64 9.76 4.92 5.08
CA PRO A 64 10.08 5.03 3.66
C PRO A 64 11.05 3.92 3.21
N ASP A 65 10.79 3.31 2.04
CA ASP A 65 11.65 2.24 1.50
C ASP A 65 13.00 2.82 1.00
N SER A 66 13.02 4.08 0.54
CA SER A 66 14.23 4.75 0.09
C SER A 66 15.21 4.98 1.24
N GLN A 67 16.45 4.54 1.05
CA GLN A 67 17.52 4.78 2.02
C GLN A 67 17.87 6.28 2.11
N GLU A 68 17.78 7.00 0.99
CA GLU A 68 18.03 8.44 0.91
C GLU A 68 17.00 9.21 1.74
N GLN A 69 15.72 8.89 1.61
CA GLN A 69 14.65 9.51 2.42
C GLN A 69 14.85 9.22 3.90
N ARG A 70 15.19 7.97 4.29
CA ARG A 70 15.50 7.67 5.69
C ARG A 70 16.74 8.39 6.21
N ARG A 71 17.75 8.62 5.36
CA ARG A 71 18.94 9.43 5.73
C ARG A 71 18.58 10.88 5.94
N ALA A 72 17.71 11.46 5.11
CA ALA A 72 17.25 12.84 5.28
C ALA A 72 16.54 13.02 6.63
N ILE A 73 15.56 12.14 6.95
CA ILE A 73 14.89 12.12 8.26
C ILE A 73 15.90 11.93 9.41
N ALA A 74 16.83 11.00 9.24
CA ALA A 74 17.85 10.71 10.25
C ALA A 74 18.78 11.90 10.53
N THR A 75 19.13 12.65 9.49
CA THR A 75 19.96 13.87 9.61
C THR A 75 19.21 14.98 10.34
N GLU A 76 17.93 15.16 10.05
CA GLU A 76 17.09 16.17 10.72
C GLU A 76 16.98 15.92 12.23
N HIS A 77 16.95 14.66 12.63
CA HIS A 77 16.76 14.26 14.03
C HIS A 77 18.04 13.75 14.72
N ASP A 78 19.19 13.83 14.06
CA ASP A 78 20.50 13.36 14.56
C ASP A 78 20.46 11.89 15.03
N VAL A 79 19.87 11.00 14.22
CA VAL A 79 19.76 9.58 14.49
C VAL A 79 20.33 8.73 13.34
N ALA A 80 20.49 7.42 13.55
CA ALA A 80 20.98 6.53 12.51
C ALA A 80 19.84 6.09 11.57
N SER A 81 20.02 6.24 10.25
CA SER A 81 19.01 5.93 9.22
C SER A 81 18.63 4.44 9.08
N ASN A 82 19.44 3.55 9.63
CA ASN A 82 19.20 2.11 9.67
C ASN A 82 18.58 1.63 11.00
N ASN A 83 18.27 2.57 11.90
CA ASN A 83 17.66 2.31 13.20
C ASN A 83 16.16 2.65 13.15
N PRO A 84 15.26 1.65 12.95
CA PRO A 84 13.83 1.92 12.82
C PRO A 84 13.20 2.44 14.11
N VAL A 85 13.70 2.03 15.29
CA VAL A 85 13.17 2.51 16.59
C VAL A 85 13.50 3.98 16.79
N ALA A 86 14.74 4.39 16.47
CA ALA A 86 15.15 5.78 16.57
C ALA A 86 14.37 6.69 15.60
N LEU A 87 14.15 6.25 14.36
CA LEU A 87 13.33 7.01 13.41
C LEU A 87 11.88 7.13 13.89
N LEU A 88 11.25 6.01 14.29
CA LEU A 88 9.87 6.01 14.77
C LEU A 88 9.66 6.76 16.09
N CYS A 89 10.71 6.96 16.88
CA CYS A 89 10.67 7.85 18.04
C CYS A 89 10.31 9.31 17.66
N HIS A 90 10.62 9.73 16.44
CA HIS A 90 10.37 11.09 15.94
C HIS A 90 9.14 11.15 15.02
N ILE A 91 8.97 10.18 14.12
CA ILE A 91 7.93 10.21 13.08
C ILE A 91 6.83 9.17 13.30
N GLY A 92 6.81 8.47 14.42
CA GLY A 92 5.91 7.32 14.66
C GLY A 92 4.54 7.68 15.24
N LEU A 93 4.16 8.95 15.38
CA LEU A 93 2.86 9.34 15.95
C LEU A 93 1.70 9.19 14.96
N ASP A 94 1.93 9.13 13.65
CA ASP A 94 0.91 8.85 12.63
C ASP A 94 1.47 7.94 11.54
N CYS A 95 1.45 6.63 11.78
CA CYS A 95 1.89 5.61 10.83
C CYS A 95 0.76 5.14 9.91
N ALA A 96 1.12 4.29 8.93
CA ALA A 96 0.15 3.47 8.23
C ALA A 96 -0.58 2.56 9.24
N GLY A 97 -1.90 2.47 9.11
CA GLY A 97 -2.74 1.80 10.09
C GLY A 97 -3.01 2.64 11.35
N ALA A 98 -3.24 1.93 12.45
CA ALA A 98 -3.61 2.55 13.73
C ALA A 98 -2.47 2.55 14.74
N VAL A 99 -1.29 2.06 14.36
CA VAL A 99 -0.15 2.01 15.28
C VAL A 99 0.45 3.40 15.47
N GLN A 100 0.79 3.72 16.71
CA GLN A 100 1.52 4.93 17.10
C GLN A 100 2.64 4.53 18.06
N PHE A 101 3.81 5.10 17.86
CA PHE A 101 4.95 4.98 18.77
C PHE A 101 5.22 6.32 19.41
N CYS A 102 5.25 6.36 20.72
CA CYS A 102 5.47 7.61 21.44
C CYS A 102 6.38 7.42 22.65
N ARG A 103 7.12 8.47 22.95
CA ARG A 103 7.85 8.57 24.20
C ARG A 103 6.89 8.76 25.37
N ALA A 104 7.37 8.54 26.59
CA ALA A 104 6.55 8.66 27.79
C ALA A 104 5.95 10.08 27.96
N ASP A 105 6.69 11.13 27.55
CA ASP A 105 6.24 12.52 27.61
C ASP A 105 5.14 12.86 26.58
N GLN A 106 4.99 12.06 25.52
CA GLN A 106 3.97 12.25 24.47
C GLN A 106 2.71 11.40 24.70
N LEU A 107 2.75 10.45 25.65
CA LEU A 107 1.73 9.43 25.81
C LEU A 107 0.34 9.98 26.07
N ASP A 108 0.22 10.98 26.94
CA ASP A 108 -1.09 11.57 27.30
C ASP A 108 -1.71 12.34 26.11
N ALA A 109 -0.87 13.06 25.34
CA ALA A 109 -1.33 13.75 24.13
C ALA A 109 -1.78 12.74 23.05
N ALA A 110 -1.02 11.65 22.83
CA ALA A 110 -1.39 10.62 21.87
C ALA A 110 -2.69 9.88 22.27
N ARG A 111 -2.90 9.59 23.55
CA ARG A 111 -4.12 8.96 24.08
C ARG A 111 -5.32 9.92 24.12
N GLY A 112 -5.09 11.17 24.43
CA GLY A 112 -6.13 12.19 24.54
C GLY A 112 -6.79 12.55 23.22
N ARG A 113 -6.24 12.07 22.08
CA ARG A 113 -6.73 12.36 20.73
C ARG A 113 -6.93 13.84 20.47
N VAL A 114 -6.10 14.68 21.10
CA VAL A 114 -6.11 16.12 20.85
C VAL A 114 -5.51 16.36 19.48
N SER A 115 -6.36 16.69 18.52
CA SER A 115 -5.92 17.01 17.16
C SER A 115 -5.61 18.49 17.04
N SER A 116 -4.50 18.81 16.39
CA SER A 116 -4.09 20.17 16.06
C SER A 116 -3.72 20.22 14.58
N TYR A 117 -4.36 21.13 13.87
CA TYR A 117 -4.25 21.27 12.42
C TYR A 117 -3.82 22.70 12.07
N ARG A 118 -2.90 22.83 11.12
CA ARG A 118 -2.47 24.12 10.57
C ARG A 118 -2.92 24.23 9.12
N PRO A 119 -3.88 25.13 8.80
CA PRO A 119 -4.33 25.31 7.43
C PRO A 119 -3.20 25.69 6.47
N LEU A 120 -3.28 25.15 5.25
CA LEU A 120 -2.38 25.46 4.15
C LEU A 120 -3.12 26.16 3.01
N THR A 121 -2.43 27.13 2.38
CA THR A 121 -2.85 27.72 1.12
C THR A 121 -2.48 26.80 -0.06
N ASN A 122 -3.13 27.00 -1.22
CA ASN A 122 -2.76 26.29 -2.45
C ASN A 122 -1.29 26.52 -2.83
N SER A 123 -0.76 27.72 -2.61
CA SER A 123 0.65 28.05 -2.87
C SER A 123 1.61 27.25 -1.99
N GLN A 124 1.27 27.02 -0.72
CA GLN A 124 2.09 26.19 0.17
C GLN A 124 2.05 24.70 -0.24
N ILE A 125 0.91 24.21 -0.71
CA ILE A 125 0.79 22.84 -1.23
C ILE A 125 1.58 22.71 -2.53
N ALA A 126 1.45 23.67 -3.46
CA ALA A 126 2.24 23.69 -4.68
C ALA A 126 3.75 23.71 -4.40
N HIS A 127 4.19 24.46 -3.40
CA HIS A 127 5.59 24.46 -2.98
C HIS A 127 6.06 23.08 -2.49
N LYS A 128 5.26 22.38 -1.65
CA LYS A 128 5.56 21.00 -1.22
C LYS A 128 5.62 20.05 -2.44
N LEU A 129 4.68 20.13 -3.39
CA LEU A 129 4.67 19.32 -4.61
C LEU A 129 5.91 19.57 -5.46
N LYS A 130 6.29 20.82 -5.63
CA LYS A 130 7.51 21.20 -6.36
C LYS A 130 8.76 20.64 -5.69
N ALA A 131 8.87 20.74 -4.38
CA ALA A 131 10.00 20.21 -3.61
C ALA A 131 10.19 18.70 -3.85
N ILE A 132 9.11 17.89 -3.76
CA ILE A 132 9.22 16.45 -4.04
C ILE A 132 9.50 16.12 -5.51
N ARG A 133 9.13 16.98 -6.45
CA ARG A 133 9.47 16.80 -7.86
C ARG A 133 10.94 17.11 -8.13
N ASP A 134 11.48 18.17 -7.52
CA ASP A 134 12.83 18.66 -7.76
C ASP A 134 13.87 17.80 -7.02
N ASP A 135 13.54 17.28 -5.84
CA ASP A 135 14.36 16.31 -5.10
C ASP A 135 13.49 15.31 -4.31
N GLU A 136 13.33 14.10 -4.83
CA GLU A 136 12.62 13.00 -4.15
C GLU A 136 13.27 12.59 -2.82
N ARG A 137 14.44 13.12 -2.49
CA ARG A 137 15.19 12.84 -1.26
C ARG A 137 14.89 13.82 -0.14
N GLU A 138 14.31 14.99 -0.44
CA GLU A 138 13.94 15.94 0.60
C GLU A 138 12.82 15.38 1.49
N THR A 139 12.91 15.68 2.79
CA THR A 139 11.84 15.46 3.72
C THR A 139 10.92 16.67 3.73
N TRP A 140 9.72 16.49 3.24
CA TRP A 140 8.67 17.55 3.18
C TRP A 140 7.90 17.67 4.47
N MET A 141 8.35 16.98 5.53
CA MET A 141 7.77 17.12 6.85
C MET A 141 8.19 18.46 7.44
N GLY A 142 7.21 19.23 7.88
CA GLY A 142 7.47 20.37 8.74
C GLY A 142 8.03 19.90 10.09
N SER A 143 8.81 20.72 10.76
CA SER A 143 9.46 20.41 12.04
C SER A 143 8.53 19.89 13.17
N ASN A 144 7.22 20.07 13.02
CA ASN A 144 6.20 19.62 13.99
C ASN A 144 5.29 18.49 13.44
N GLU A 145 5.56 17.97 12.24
CA GLU A 145 4.86 16.84 11.67
C GLU A 145 5.52 15.52 12.11
N SER A 146 4.74 14.50 12.38
CA SER A 146 5.22 13.22 12.91
C SER A 146 4.49 12.05 12.27
N TRP A 147 4.39 12.05 10.93
CA TRP A 147 3.79 10.95 10.18
C TRP A 147 4.86 10.08 9.50
N SER A 148 4.55 8.79 9.29
CA SER A 148 5.40 7.84 8.61
C SER A 148 4.60 7.01 7.60
N LEU A 149 5.03 7.03 6.34
CA LEU A 149 4.41 6.29 5.24
C LEU A 149 5.48 5.47 4.50
N GLY A 150 5.20 4.19 4.26
CA GLY A 150 6.03 3.30 3.46
C GLY A 150 6.05 3.66 1.97
N GLY A 151 6.92 2.99 1.20
CA GLY A 151 7.07 3.13 -0.24
C GLY A 151 8.25 3.99 -0.66
N ASN A 152 8.57 3.96 -1.96
CA ASN A 152 9.80 4.55 -2.52
C ASN A 152 9.56 5.89 -3.23
N GLN A 153 8.32 6.17 -3.66
CA GLN A 153 7.95 7.39 -4.38
C GLN A 153 7.84 8.57 -3.43
N GLY A 154 8.28 9.76 -3.88
CA GLY A 154 8.06 11.02 -3.19
C GLY A 154 6.59 11.30 -2.94
N LYS A 155 6.23 11.57 -1.69
CA LYS A 155 4.86 11.84 -1.23
C LYS A 155 4.87 12.61 0.08
N PHE A 156 3.77 13.29 0.37
CA PHE A 156 3.48 13.82 1.70
C PHE A 156 2.03 13.59 2.08
N ALA A 157 1.69 13.77 3.35
CA ALA A 157 0.35 13.56 3.86
C ALA A 157 -0.20 14.82 4.51
N LEU A 158 -1.49 15.09 4.27
CA LEU A 158 -2.25 16.18 4.87
C LEU A 158 -3.58 15.66 5.42
N ALA A 159 -4.26 16.48 6.21
CA ALA A 159 -5.65 16.26 6.58
C ALA A 159 -6.57 17.20 5.78
N TRP A 160 -7.73 16.70 5.35
CA TRP A 160 -8.87 17.52 5.00
C TRP A 160 -9.68 17.76 6.26
N HIS A 161 -9.66 18.98 6.76
CA HIS A 161 -10.31 19.35 8.00
C HIS A 161 -10.99 20.70 7.86
N ASP A 162 -12.25 20.78 8.28
CA ASP A 162 -13.09 22.00 8.21
C ASP A 162 -13.10 22.68 6.81
N GLY A 163 -13.16 21.87 5.75
CA GLY A 163 -13.24 22.35 4.37
C GLY A 163 -11.93 22.86 3.79
N GLN A 164 -10.78 22.57 4.40
CA GLN A 164 -9.47 23.01 3.94
C GLN A 164 -8.38 21.97 4.19
N TRP A 165 -7.30 22.07 3.41
CA TRP A 165 -6.11 21.25 3.61
C TRP A 165 -5.28 21.74 4.77
N CYS A 166 -4.86 20.83 5.64
CA CYS A 166 -4.10 21.15 6.84
C CYS A 166 -2.89 20.24 7.02
N GLU A 167 -1.81 20.79 7.52
CA GLU A 167 -0.75 20.01 8.16
C GLU A 167 -1.23 19.46 9.50
N CYS A 168 -0.82 18.24 9.81
CA CYS A 168 -1.14 17.55 11.04
C CYS A 168 -0.01 17.73 12.06
N LEU A 169 -0.31 18.29 13.22
CA LEU A 169 0.67 18.53 14.27
C LEU A 169 0.57 17.47 15.36
N GLY A 170 1.75 17.02 15.85
CA GLY A 170 1.82 16.02 16.91
C GLY A 170 1.21 14.66 16.49
N SER A 171 0.21 14.20 17.23
CA SER A 171 -0.49 12.93 16.99
C SER A 171 -1.73 13.04 16.11
N SER A 172 -1.97 14.22 15.50
CA SER A 172 -3.14 14.44 14.64
C SER A 172 -3.10 13.53 13.41
N PRO A 173 -4.20 12.84 13.07
CA PRO A 173 -4.21 11.92 11.94
C PRO A 173 -4.20 12.66 10.60
N THR A 174 -3.34 12.25 9.68
CA THR A 174 -3.43 12.60 8.28
C THR A 174 -4.55 11.81 7.61
N THR A 175 -5.21 12.38 6.60
CA THR A 175 -6.34 11.75 5.90
C THR A 175 -6.10 11.49 4.42
N HIS A 176 -5.13 12.17 3.82
CA HIS A 176 -4.84 12.07 2.40
C HIS A 176 -3.34 12.04 2.12
N ILE A 177 -2.95 11.32 1.07
CA ILE A 177 -1.59 11.20 0.57
C ILE A 177 -1.52 11.93 -0.78
N PHE A 178 -0.53 12.80 -0.95
CA PHE A 178 -0.27 13.57 -2.14
C PHE A 178 0.94 13.02 -2.88
N LYS A 179 0.79 12.78 -4.20
CA LYS A 179 1.84 12.29 -5.09
C LYS A 179 1.82 13.09 -6.40
N ASN A 180 2.97 13.46 -6.92
CA ASN A 180 3.07 14.13 -8.22
C ASN A 180 3.68 13.26 -9.32
N GLY A 181 3.84 11.97 -9.07
CA GLY A 181 4.37 11.00 -10.02
C GLY A 181 5.82 10.64 -9.76
N VAL A 182 6.42 9.89 -10.68
CA VAL A 182 7.80 9.40 -10.61
C VAL A 182 8.63 10.08 -11.68
N VAL A 183 9.79 10.63 -11.33
CA VAL A 183 10.71 11.29 -12.26
C VAL A 183 11.08 10.36 -13.42
N GLY A 184 11.01 10.88 -14.64
CA GLY A 184 11.30 10.13 -15.86
C GLY A 184 10.14 9.28 -16.41
N PHE A 185 8.96 9.33 -15.79
CA PHE A 185 7.72 8.73 -16.29
C PHE A 185 6.65 9.83 -16.49
N LYS A 186 6.48 10.26 -17.73
CA LYS A 186 5.53 11.33 -18.07
C LYS A 186 4.11 10.94 -17.65
N HIS A 187 3.39 11.84 -16.99
CA HIS A 187 2.01 11.65 -16.53
C HIS A 187 1.79 10.46 -15.57
N GLN A 188 2.79 10.05 -14.79
CA GLN A 188 2.67 8.85 -13.94
C GLN A 188 1.56 8.99 -12.89
N ALA A 189 1.41 10.15 -12.23
CA ALA A 189 0.32 10.40 -11.28
C ALA A 189 -1.07 10.32 -11.96
N LEU A 190 -1.20 10.81 -13.19
CA LEU A 190 -2.44 10.70 -13.98
C LEU A 190 -2.70 9.26 -14.43
N ASN A 191 -1.65 8.49 -14.78
CA ASN A 191 -1.75 7.07 -15.08
C ASN A 191 -2.27 6.29 -13.85
N GLU A 192 -1.71 6.53 -12.66
CA GLU A 192 -2.19 5.93 -11.41
C GLU A 192 -3.65 6.29 -11.14
N PHE A 193 -4.03 7.56 -11.34
CA PHE A 193 -5.42 8.03 -11.23
C PHE A 193 -6.37 7.25 -12.15
N VAL A 194 -6.04 7.17 -13.45
CA VAL A 194 -6.87 6.47 -14.45
C VAL A 194 -6.97 4.98 -14.09
N CYS A 195 -5.87 4.31 -13.76
CA CYS A 195 -5.89 2.90 -13.40
C CYS A 195 -6.73 2.63 -12.14
N MET A 196 -6.64 3.46 -11.10
CA MET A 196 -7.43 3.29 -9.88
C MET A 196 -8.92 3.59 -10.11
N LYS A 197 -9.27 4.59 -10.93
CA LYS A 197 -10.67 4.85 -11.34
C LYS A 197 -11.24 3.70 -12.16
N THR A 198 -10.45 3.14 -13.09
CA THR A 198 -10.84 1.98 -13.90
C THR A 198 -11.05 0.74 -13.02
N ALA A 199 -10.14 0.45 -12.07
CA ALA A 199 -10.28 -0.65 -11.12
C ALA A 199 -11.61 -0.57 -10.36
N ARG A 200 -11.94 0.62 -9.87
CA ARG A 200 -13.22 0.86 -9.17
C ARG A 200 -14.43 0.66 -10.08
N ARG A 201 -14.34 1.06 -11.35
CA ARG A 201 -15.43 0.93 -12.33
C ARG A 201 -15.71 -0.52 -12.72
N VAL A 202 -14.68 -1.38 -12.78
CA VAL A 202 -14.85 -2.83 -12.95
C VAL A 202 -15.20 -3.56 -11.64
N GLY A 203 -15.59 -2.83 -10.58
CA GLY A 203 -16.11 -3.39 -9.34
C GLY A 203 -15.05 -3.78 -8.28
N ILE A 204 -13.77 -3.48 -8.48
CA ILE A 204 -12.73 -3.75 -7.48
C ILE A 204 -12.76 -2.65 -6.42
N PRO A 205 -12.94 -2.97 -5.11
CA PRO A 205 -12.79 -2.01 -4.03
C PRO A 205 -11.42 -1.33 -4.10
N THR A 206 -11.43 0.00 -4.26
CA THR A 206 -10.23 0.81 -4.51
C THR A 206 -10.26 2.05 -3.63
N ALA A 207 -9.11 2.47 -3.10
CA ALA A 207 -8.99 3.72 -2.36
C ALA A 207 -9.53 4.89 -3.20
N ASN A 208 -10.20 5.85 -2.55
CA ASN A 208 -10.70 7.03 -3.26
C ASN A 208 -9.53 7.88 -3.75
N VAL A 209 -9.61 8.31 -4.99
CA VAL A 209 -8.59 9.17 -5.61
C VAL A 209 -9.21 10.38 -6.28
N SER A 210 -8.51 11.49 -6.22
CA SER A 210 -8.79 12.72 -6.95
C SER A 210 -7.54 13.20 -7.65
N TYR A 211 -7.68 13.87 -8.78
CA TYR A 211 -6.57 14.53 -9.47
C TYR A 211 -6.78 16.02 -9.34
N CYS A 212 -5.93 16.69 -8.59
CA CYS A 212 -6.08 18.09 -8.19
C CYS A 212 -4.92 18.92 -8.73
N THR A 213 -5.20 20.20 -9.02
CA THR A 213 -4.18 21.18 -9.39
C THR A 213 -4.10 22.25 -8.31
N PHE A 214 -2.88 22.51 -7.84
CA PHE A 214 -2.54 23.54 -6.87
C PHE A 214 -1.63 24.54 -7.57
N GLU A 215 -2.16 25.70 -7.97
CA GLU A 215 -1.50 26.63 -8.90
C GLU A 215 -1.12 25.91 -10.21
N ASP A 216 0.16 25.72 -10.47
CA ASP A 216 0.71 25.05 -11.66
C ASP A 216 1.15 23.60 -11.39
N GLU A 217 1.01 23.11 -10.16
CA GLU A 217 1.40 21.75 -9.75
C GLU A 217 0.18 20.83 -9.70
N ALA A 218 0.23 19.72 -10.44
CA ALA A 218 -0.80 18.68 -10.41
C ALA A 218 -0.40 17.55 -9.46
N ALA A 219 -1.38 16.99 -8.75
CA ALA A 219 -1.19 15.89 -7.83
C ALA A 219 -2.32 14.86 -7.92
N LEU A 220 -1.94 13.60 -7.79
CA LEU A 220 -2.83 12.55 -7.34
C LEU A 220 -3.00 12.68 -5.82
N VAL A 221 -4.24 12.81 -5.38
CA VAL A 221 -4.61 12.87 -3.97
C VAL A 221 -5.37 11.59 -3.63
N VAL A 222 -4.78 10.76 -2.76
CA VAL A 222 -5.33 9.46 -2.35
C VAL A 222 -5.91 9.60 -0.95
N GLU A 223 -7.20 9.33 -0.79
CA GLU A 223 -7.84 9.24 0.53
C GLU A 223 -7.35 7.99 1.26
N ARG A 224 -6.90 8.15 2.49
CA ARG A 224 -6.43 7.04 3.31
C ARG A 224 -7.61 6.18 3.75
N TYR A 225 -7.67 4.95 3.25
CA TYR A 225 -8.73 3.98 3.62
C TYR A 225 -8.63 3.51 5.09
N ASP A 226 -7.47 3.73 5.72
CA ASP A 226 -7.24 3.41 7.12
C ASP A 226 -7.60 4.56 8.08
N ARG A 227 -8.37 5.54 7.59
CA ARG A 227 -8.92 6.67 8.34
C ARG A 227 -10.43 6.72 8.12
N MET A 228 -11.19 6.80 9.20
CA MET A 228 -12.65 6.93 9.17
C MET A 228 -13.10 8.12 10.00
N VAL A 229 -14.06 8.88 9.49
CA VAL A 229 -14.73 9.92 10.27
C VAL A 229 -15.89 9.25 11.02
N ASN A 230 -15.87 9.28 12.34
CA ASN A 230 -16.94 8.74 13.17
C ASN A 230 -18.15 9.70 13.26
N SER A 231 -19.23 9.24 13.90
CA SER A 231 -20.46 10.03 14.06
C SER A 231 -20.29 11.36 14.82
N SER A 232 -19.20 11.53 15.55
CA SER A 232 -18.85 12.76 16.28
C SER A 232 -17.92 13.67 15.49
N GLY A 233 -17.60 13.34 14.22
CA GLY A 233 -16.66 14.11 13.38
C GLY A 233 -15.18 13.85 13.66
N ASN A 234 -14.84 12.96 14.58
CA ASN A 234 -13.45 12.62 14.87
C ASN A 234 -12.91 11.59 13.89
N ILE A 235 -11.62 11.70 13.55
CA ILE A 235 -10.93 10.74 12.67
C ILE A 235 -10.46 9.56 13.52
N GLU A 236 -10.95 8.38 13.19
CA GLU A 236 -10.52 7.10 13.75
C GLU A 236 -9.53 6.41 12.81
N ARG A 237 -8.53 5.73 13.40
CA ARG A 237 -7.55 4.92 12.68
C ARG A 237 -8.01 3.47 12.64
N LEU A 238 -8.01 2.86 11.45
CA LEU A 238 -8.14 1.42 11.27
C LEU A 238 -6.76 0.80 11.23
N HIS A 239 -6.54 -0.27 11.98
CA HIS A 239 -5.24 -0.93 11.93
C HIS A 239 -5.08 -1.72 10.64
N GLN A 240 -3.88 -1.63 10.06
CA GLN A 240 -3.53 -2.33 8.82
C GLN A 240 -2.06 -2.76 8.82
N GLU A 241 -1.75 -3.72 7.98
CA GLU A 241 -0.38 -4.07 7.59
C GLU A 241 -0.31 -4.50 6.12
N ASP A 242 0.83 -4.27 5.46
CA ASP A 242 1.09 -4.80 4.11
C ASP A 242 1.55 -6.28 4.17
N PHE A 243 1.55 -6.99 3.00
CA PHE A 243 1.95 -8.39 2.99
C PHE A 243 3.44 -8.64 3.23
N CYS A 244 4.32 -7.66 3.09
CA CYS A 244 5.69 -7.81 3.59
C CYS A 244 5.69 -7.89 5.12
N GLN A 245 4.92 -7.04 5.79
CA GLN A 245 4.75 -7.09 7.26
C GLN A 245 4.06 -8.38 7.69
N ALA A 246 2.93 -8.74 7.05
CA ALA A 246 2.15 -9.93 7.36
C ALA A 246 2.93 -11.26 7.17
N LEU A 247 3.96 -11.26 6.33
CA LEU A 247 4.85 -12.40 6.08
C LEU A 247 6.21 -12.28 6.76
N GLY A 248 6.49 -11.18 7.47
CA GLY A 248 7.76 -10.95 8.15
C GLY A 248 8.95 -10.70 7.20
N VAL A 249 8.70 -10.12 6.04
CA VAL A 249 9.68 -9.85 4.99
C VAL A 249 10.08 -8.38 5.02
N LEU A 250 11.38 -8.09 4.86
CA LEU A 250 11.86 -6.71 4.77
C LEU A 250 11.41 -6.02 3.47
N PRO A 251 11.13 -4.69 3.48
CA PRO A 251 10.78 -3.95 2.27
C PRO A 251 11.78 -4.06 1.12
N SER A 252 13.06 -4.31 1.41
CA SER A 252 14.10 -4.56 0.40
C SER A 252 13.90 -5.84 -0.39
N GLN A 253 13.04 -6.74 0.08
CA GLN A 253 12.69 -8.02 -0.55
C GLN A 253 11.21 -8.06 -0.98
N LYS A 254 10.61 -6.93 -1.30
CA LYS A 254 9.19 -6.85 -1.69
C LYS A 254 8.86 -7.47 -3.04
N TYR A 255 9.85 -7.65 -3.92
CA TYR A 255 9.70 -8.31 -5.23
C TYR A 255 10.11 -9.77 -5.15
N THR A 256 9.39 -10.66 -5.84
CA THR A 256 9.81 -12.07 -5.94
C THR A 256 11.21 -12.22 -6.54
N ALA A 257 11.58 -11.34 -7.47
CA ALA A 257 12.91 -11.34 -8.09
C ALA A 257 14.06 -11.11 -7.08
N ASP A 258 13.78 -10.47 -5.96
CA ASP A 258 14.72 -10.19 -4.87
C ASP A 258 14.58 -11.20 -3.70
N GLY A 259 13.93 -12.33 -3.96
CA GLY A 259 13.67 -13.37 -2.95
C GLY A 259 12.46 -13.09 -2.06
N GLY A 260 11.60 -12.19 -2.47
CA GLY A 260 10.37 -11.82 -1.75
C GLY A 260 9.17 -12.70 -2.07
N PRO A 261 7.99 -12.33 -1.54
CA PRO A 261 6.78 -13.14 -1.61
C PRO A 261 6.32 -13.41 -3.04
N THR A 262 5.73 -14.58 -3.21
CA THR A 262 4.97 -15.00 -4.39
C THR A 262 3.47 -14.83 -4.13
N THR A 263 2.64 -15.02 -5.16
CA THR A 263 1.18 -15.07 -4.98
C THR A 263 0.74 -16.22 -4.09
N ARG A 264 1.48 -17.33 -4.08
CA ARG A 264 1.23 -18.49 -3.21
C ARG A 264 1.40 -18.14 -1.74
N ASP A 265 2.48 -17.44 -1.38
CA ASP A 265 2.73 -17.04 0.02
C ASP A 265 1.58 -16.15 0.56
N ILE A 266 1.04 -15.27 -0.30
CA ILE A 266 -0.12 -14.44 0.03
C ILE A 266 -1.38 -15.31 0.18
N GLN A 267 -1.65 -16.25 -0.74
CA GLN A 267 -2.80 -17.14 -0.67
C GLN A 267 -2.77 -17.98 0.61
N GLU A 268 -1.63 -18.58 0.94
CA GLU A 268 -1.44 -19.36 2.17
C GLU A 268 -1.66 -18.53 3.43
N ARG A 269 -1.29 -17.24 3.40
CA ARG A 269 -1.59 -16.31 4.50
C ARG A 269 -3.09 -16.01 4.58
N LEU A 270 -3.74 -15.73 3.45
CA LEU A 270 -5.16 -15.38 3.38
C LEU A 270 -6.09 -16.53 3.80
N ILE A 271 -5.77 -17.78 3.50
CA ILE A 271 -6.53 -18.95 3.94
C ILE A 271 -6.69 -19.00 5.48
N ASN A 272 -5.71 -18.47 6.21
CA ASN A 272 -5.72 -18.41 7.67
C ASN A 272 -6.37 -17.14 8.24
N THR A 273 -7.03 -16.31 7.43
CA THR A 273 -7.75 -15.11 7.86
C THR A 273 -9.26 -15.33 7.85
N VAL A 274 -10.00 -14.43 8.48
CA VAL A 274 -11.48 -14.42 8.44
C VAL A 274 -11.94 -13.03 7.98
N PRO A 275 -12.70 -12.91 6.91
CA PRO A 275 -13.30 -13.96 6.04
C PRO A 275 -12.36 -14.36 4.88
N HIS A 276 -11.77 -15.55 4.92
CA HIS A 276 -10.79 -16.00 3.89
C HIS A 276 -11.36 -16.06 2.46
N HIS A 277 -12.60 -16.53 2.28
CA HIS A 277 -13.23 -16.61 0.96
C HIS A 277 -13.23 -15.25 0.25
N MET A 278 -13.74 -14.21 0.92
CA MET A 278 -13.80 -12.87 0.33
C MET A 278 -12.41 -12.31 0.06
N ASN A 279 -11.48 -12.54 0.97
CA ASN A 279 -10.10 -12.07 0.83
C ASN A 279 -9.41 -12.71 -0.38
N LEU A 280 -9.58 -14.03 -0.58
CA LEU A 280 -8.99 -14.75 -1.70
C LEU A 280 -9.63 -14.33 -3.03
N VAL A 281 -10.96 -14.17 -3.08
CA VAL A 281 -11.67 -13.69 -4.27
C VAL A 281 -11.20 -12.30 -4.64
N LEU A 282 -11.16 -11.38 -3.68
CA LEU A 282 -10.74 -9.99 -3.92
C LEU A 282 -9.27 -9.92 -4.35
N PHE A 283 -8.38 -10.70 -3.73
CA PHE A 283 -6.98 -10.79 -4.12
C PHE A 283 -6.83 -11.29 -5.56
N THR A 284 -7.65 -12.28 -5.98
CA THR A 284 -7.68 -12.78 -7.36
C THR A 284 -8.03 -11.67 -8.36
N TYR A 285 -9.10 -10.91 -8.08
CA TYR A 285 -9.48 -9.77 -8.93
C TYR A 285 -8.38 -8.72 -9.02
N MET A 286 -7.79 -8.33 -7.89
CA MET A 286 -6.71 -7.34 -7.84
C MET A 286 -5.47 -7.79 -8.63
N LEU A 287 -5.05 -9.05 -8.43
CA LEU A 287 -3.89 -9.62 -9.13
C LEU A 287 -4.11 -9.68 -10.63
N PHE A 288 -5.29 -10.17 -11.06
CA PHE A 288 -5.61 -10.31 -12.47
C PHE A 288 -5.81 -8.96 -13.14
N TYR A 289 -6.41 -8.00 -12.46
CA TYR A 289 -6.47 -6.61 -12.92
C TYR A 289 -5.07 -6.03 -13.17
N ASN A 290 -4.16 -6.17 -12.20
CA ASN A 290 -2.77 -5.72 -12.35
C ASN A 290 -2.07 -6.36 -13.54
N ALA A 291 -2.35 -7.62 -13.82
CA ALA A 291 -1.82 -8.31 -15.00
C ALA A 291 -2.41 -7.78 -16.30
N ILE A 292 -3.72 -7.51 -16.33
CA ILE A 292 -4.45 -7.01 -17.50
C ILE A 292 -3.97 -5.61 -17.89
N ILE A 293 -3.81 -4.71 -16.92
CA ILE A 293 -3.30 -3.36 -17.20
C ILE A 293 -1.77 -3.29 -17.32
N GLY A 294 -1.09 -4.43 -17.07
CA GLY A 294 0.38 -4.49 -17.10
C GLY A 294 1.05 -3.64 -16.02
N ALA A 295 0.58 -3.73 -14.76
CA ALA A 295 1.16 -3.02 -13.63
C ALA A 295 2.47 -3.69 -13.16
N PRO A 296 3.65 -3.07 -13.35
CA PRO A 296 4.94 -3.71 -13.05
C PRO A 296 5.32 -3.63 -11.57
N ASP A 297 4.66 -2.78 -10.80
CA ASP A 297 4.99 -2.49 -9.40
C ASP A 297 3.99 -3.10 -8.39
N ALA A 298 3.17 -4.06 -8.84
CA ALA A 298 2.19 -4.75 -7.98
C ALA A 298 2.87 -5.80 -7.07
N HIS A 299 3.78 -5.36 -6.21
CA HIS A 299 4.53 -6.20 -5.26
C HIS A 299 3.77 -6.40 -3.93
N ALA A 300 4.30 -7.25 -3.03
CA ALA A 300 3.64 -7.61 -1.78
C ALA A 300 3.26 -6.43 -0.87
N LYS A 301 3.98 -5.30 -0.92
CA LYS A 301 3.63 -4.08 -0.17
C LYS A 301 2.43 -3.31 -0.74
N ASN A 302 2.00 -3.58 -1.98
CA ASN A 302 0.85 -2.94 -2.61
C ASN A 302 -0.45 -3.71 -2.38
N TYR A 303 -0.42 -4.68 -1.48
CA TYR A 303 -1.58 -5.37 -0.93
C TYR A 303 -1.51 -5.33 0.58
N SER A 304 -2.62 -4.99 1.24
CA SER A 304 -2.67 -4.83 2.69
C SER A 304 -3.89 -5.52 3.28
N LEU A 305 -3.83 -5.76 4.58
CA LEU A 305 -4.92 -6.30 5.39
C LEU A 305 -5.34 -5.27 6.44
N ILE A 306 -6.63 -5.03 6.57
CA ILE A 306 -7.21 -4.32 7.71
C ILE A 306 -7.41 -5.35 8.81
N LEU A 307 -6.76 -5.15 9.95
CA LEU A 307 -6.71 -6.11 11.03
C LEU A 307 -7.77 -5.87 12.10
N GLY A 308 -8.49 -6.93 12.43
CA GLY A 308 -9.39 -7.00 13.57
C GLY A 308 -8.83 -7.88 14.70
N LYS A 309 -9.69 -8.26 15.66
CA LYS A 309 -9.29 -9.14 16.77
C LYS A 309 -9.07 -10.58 16.28
N GLY A 310 -8.05 -11.24 16.82
CA GLY A 310 -7.72 -12.63 16.50
C GLY A 310 -7.23 -12.77 15.06
N THR A 311 -7.87 -13.64 14.29
CA THR A 311 -7.59 -13.89 12.86
C THR A 311 -8.48 -13.07 11.92
N ASN A 312 -9.33 -12.19 12.46
CA ASN A 312 -10.14 -11.30 11.63
C ASN A 312 -9.22 -10.32 10.88
N ALA A 313 -9.19 -10.45 9.57
CA ALA A 313 -8.42 -9.58 8.70
C ALA A 313 -9.13 -9.50 7.34
N ALA A 314 -9.45 -8.30 6.90
CA ALA A 314 -10.05 -8.06 5.60
C ALA A 314 -9.00 -7.49 4.63
N LEU A 315 -9.00 -7.97 3.38
CA LEU A 315 -8.15 -7.36 2.36
C LEU A 315 -8.54 -5.89 2.19
N ALA A 316 -7.54 -5.02 2.24
CA ALA A 316 -7.74 -3.58 2.09
C ALA A 316 -8.16 -3.22 0.66
N PRO A 317 -8.81 -2.06 0.44
CA PRO A 317 -9.03 -1.55 -0.90
C PRO A 317 -7.73 -1.44 -1.69
N MET A 318 -7.79 -1.66 -3.00
CA MET A 318 -6.64 -1.53 -3.91
C MET A 318 -6.07 -0.11 -3.92
N TYR A 319 -4.76 0.03 -3.98
CA TYR A 319 -4.04 1.31 -4.02
C TYR A 319 -2.72 1.17 -4.77
N ASP A 320 -2.12 2.29 -5.17
CA ASP A 320 -0.77 2.36 -5.77
C ASP A 320 -0.65 1.54 -7.06
N VAL A 321 -1.56 1.77 -8.01
CA VAL A 321 -1.72 0.99 -9.24
C VAL A 321 -1.55 1.87 -10.47
N ALA A 322 -0.51 1.60 -11.27
CA ALA A 322 -0.25 2.27 -12.53
C ALA A 322 0.15 1.28 -13.63
N SER A 323 -0.24 1.57 -14.87
CA SER A 323 0.09 0.75 -16.02
C SER A 323 1.52 1.03 -16.54
N GLY A 324 2.35 0.00 -16.61
CA GLY A 324 3.64 0.06 -17.31
C GLY A 324 3.49 0.11 -18.83
N LEU A 325 2.32 -0.28 -19.37
CA LEU A 325 2.07 -0.32 -20.81
C LEU A 325 1.97 1.09 -21.44
N ALA A 326 1.75 2.12 -20.64
CA ALA A 326 1.83 3.51 -21.07
C ALA A 326 3.24 3.90 -21.57
N TYR A 327 4.28 3.16 -21.18
CA TYR A 327 5.67 3.51 -21.45
C TYR A 327 6.34 2.48 -22.36
N GLU A 328 6.75 2.88 -23.56
CA GLU A 328 7.32 1.97 -24.57
C GLU A 328 8.50 1.14 -24.04
N ARG A 329 9.39 1.77 -23.25
CA ARG A 329 10.53 1.08 -22.62
C ARG A 329 10.12 -0.04 -21.66
N MET A 330 8.91 0.03 -21.07
CA MET A 330 8.40 -0.96 -20.12
C MET A 330 7.66 -2.11 -20.80
N ARG A 331 6.98 -1.87 -21.94
CA ARG A 331 6.16 -2.87 -22.65
C ARG A 331 6.89 -4.17 -22.94
N ARG A 332 8.19 -4.12 -23.24
CA ARG A 332 9.01 -5.28 -23.63
C ARG A 332 9.86 -5.84 -22.49
N LYS A 333 10.23 -5.03 -21.50
CA LYS A 333 11.23 -5.36 -20.47
C LYS A 333 10.65 -5.54 -19.08
N ALA A 334 9.54 -4.88 -18.79
CA ALA A 334 8.91 -4.95 -17.46
C ALA A 334 8.41 -6.36 -17.16
N ARG A 335 8.55 -6.74 -15.91
CA ARG A 335 8.09 -8.01 -15.37
C ARG A 335 7.06 -7.73 -14.29
N LEU A 336 6.20 -8.71 -14.02
CA LEU A 336 5.35 -8.66 -12.83
C LEU A 336 6.21 -8.64 -11.58
N ALA A 337 5.77 -7.89 -10.57
CA ALA A 337 6.47 -7.78 -9.29
C ALA A 337 6.45 -9.09 -8.50
N MET A 338 5.33 -9.84 -8.60
CA MET A 338 5.18 -11.16 -7.97
C MET A 338 5.06 -12.26 -9.02
N SER A 339 5.70 -13.40 -8.73
CA SER A 339 5.61 -14.58 -9.57
C SER A 339 4.24 -15.23 -9.47
N VAL A 340 3.66 -15.50 -10.63
CA VAL A 340 2.44 -16.32 -10.80
C VAL A 340 2.85 -17.59 -11.52
N GLY A 341 3.27 -18.63 -10.78
CA GLY A 341 3.68 -19.89 -11.33
C GLY A 341 4.95 -19.83 -12.20
N GLY A 342 5.89 -18.94 -11.91
CA GLY A 342 7.20 -18.85 -12.58
C GLY A 342 7.23 -17.91 -13.79
N GLU A 343 6.11 -17.38 -14.26
CA GLU A 343 6.05 -16.39 -15.33
C GLU A 343 6.04 -14.96 -14.76
N ASN A 344 7.20 -14.41 -14.56
CA ASN A 344 7.35 -13.06 -13.98
C ASN A 344 7.48 -11.99 -15.09
N ARG A 345 6.48 -11.87 -15.97
CA ARG A 345 6.46 -10.90 -17.07
C ARG A 345 5.16 -10.13 -17.15
N VAL A 346 5.24 -8.83 -17.38
CA VAL A 346 4.06 -7.96 -17.58
C VAL A 346 3.25 -8.49 -18.78
N GLY A 347 1.93 -8.58 -18.59
CA GLY A 347 1.00 -9.00 -19.63
C GLY A 347 1.10 -10.46 -20.07
N ARG A 348 1.77 -11.30 -19.29
CA ARG A 348 1.93 -12.74 -19.63
C ARG A 348 1.35 -13.68 -18.59
N ILE A 349 0.15 -13.41 -18.12
CA ILE A 349 -0.65 -14.39 -17.41
C ILE A 349 -1.42 -15.21 -18.47
N GLY A 350 -0.82 -16.30 -18.90
CA GLY A 350 -1.49 -17.27 -19.76
C GLY A 350 -2.13 -18.40 -18.95
N PRO A 351 -2.81 -19.37 -19.63
CA PRO A 351 -3.53 -20.48 -19.00
C PRO A 351 -2.72 -21.26 -17.96
N GLY A 352 -1.44 -21.55 -18.25
CA GLY A 352 -0.56 -22.24 -17.31
C GLY A 352 -0.30 -21.45 -16.01
N ALA A 353 -0.23 -20.13 -16.09
CA ALA A 353 -0.07 -19.29 -14.89
C ALA A 353 -1.40 -19.27 -14.07
N ILE A 354 -2.56 -19.21 -14.73
CA ILE A 354 -3.88 -19.26 -14.07
C ILE A 354 -4.06 -20.58 -13.32
N ARG A 355 -3.68 -21.72 -13.95
CA ARG A 355 -3.72 -23.03 -13.30
C ARG A 355 -2.80 -23.11 -12.09
N ARG A 356 -1.58 -22.61 -12.22
CA ARG A 356 -0.64 -22.56 -11.07
C ARG A 356 -1.12 -21.64 -9.96
N TYR A 357 -1.80 -20.55 -10.31
CA TYR A 357 -2.46 -19.69 -9.33
C TYR A 357 -3.54 -20.43 -8.55
N HIS A 358 -4.31 -21.30 -9.22
CA HIS A 358 -5.32 -22.17 -8.60
C HIS A 358 -4.70 -23.29 -7.73
N GLY A 359 -3.38 -23.42 -7.67
CA GLY A 359 -2.72 -24.40 -6.81
C GLY A 359 -2.31 -25.69 -7.54
N MET A 360 -2.38 -25.76 -8.88
CA MET A 360 -1.94 -26.92 -9.66
C MET A 360 -0.53 -27.36 -9.25
N GLY A 361 -0.39 -28.63 -8.86
CA GLY A 361 0.85 -29.20 -8.36
C GLY A 361 1.00 -29.16 -6.82
N ASP A 362 0.01 -28.57 -6.11
CA ASP A 362 -0.11 -28.63 -4.65
C ASP A 362 -1.55 -28.98 -4.28
N PRO A 363 -1.89 -30.27 -4.05
CA PRO A 363 -3.27 -30.70 -3.79
C PRO A 363 -3.93 -30.07 -2.56
N ALA A 364 -3.14 -29.69 -1.54
CA ALA A 364 -3.67 -29.08 -0.33
C ALA A 364 -4.10 -27.63 -0.59
N LEU A 365 -3.29 -26.88 -1.31
CA LEU A 365 -3.61 -25.50 -1.72
C LEU A 365 -4.79 -25.50 -2.70
N GLU A 366 -4.78 -26.37 -3.71
CA GLU A 366 -5.88 -26.52 -4.69
C GLU A 366 -7.22 -26.81 -4.00
N ALA A 367 -7.24 -27.74 -3.06
CA ALA A 367 -8.43 -28.06 -2.27
C ALA A 367 -8.91 -26.84 -1.45
N ALA A 368 -8.01 -26.14 -0.77
CA ALA A 368 -8.34 -24.97 0.02
C ALA A 368 -8.87 -23.81 -0.84
N LEU A 369 -8.28 -23.56 -2.01
CA LEU A 369 -8.74 -22.54 -2.95
C LEU A 369 -10.11 -22.90 -3.55
N THR A 370 -10.33 -24.19 -3.90
CA THR A 370 -11.62 -24.68 -4.41
C THR A 370 -12.72 -24.55 -3.35
N ASP A 371 -12.42 -24.90 -2.09
CA ASP A 371 -13.34 -24.72 -0.96
C ASP A 371 -13.69 -23.25 -0.74
N ALA A 372 -12.73 -22.36 -0.96
CA ALA A 372 -12.93 -20.92 -0.94
C ALA A 372 -13.67 -20.36 -2.18
N GLY A 373 -14.18 -21.22 -3.10
CA GLY A 373 -14.90 -20.80 -4.30
C GLY A 373 -14.01 -20.42 -5.48
N LEU A 374 -12.68 -20.53 -5.36
CA LEU A 374 -11.71 -20.23 -6.41
C LEU A 374 -11.36 -21.47 -7.24
N SER A 375 -12.36 -22.05 -7.93
CA SER A 375 -12.08 -23.11 -8.89
C SER A 375 -11.25 -22.61 -10.09
N GLU A 376 -10.58 -23.52 -10.80
CA GLU A 376 -9.88 -23.20 -12.04
C GLU A 376 -10.81 -22.46 -13.03
N LYS A 377 -12.05 -22.95 -13.17
CA LYS A 377 -13.07 -22.31 -14.01
C LYS A 377 -13.38 -20.87 -13.59
N PHE A 378 -13.46 -20.62 -12.27
CA PHE A 378 -13.65 -19.26 -11.74
C PHE A 378 -12.49 -18.35 -12.09
N CYS A 379 -11.25 -18.81 -11.93
CA CYS A 379 -10.06 -18.04 -12.26
C CYS A 379 -9.99 -17.67 -13.75
N PHE A 380 -10.32 -18.61 -14.63
CA PHE A 380 -10.41 -18.34 -16.08
C PHE A 380 -11.52 -17.33 -16.40
N ALA A 381 -12.72 -17.52 -15.85
CA ALA A 381 -13.84 -16.60 -16.06
C ALA A 381 -13.49 -15.19 -15.59
N THR A 382 -12.95 -15.03 -14.39
CA THR A 382 -12.53 -13.73 -13.84
C THR A 382 -11.52 -13.03 -14.75
N MET A 383 -10.52 -13.76 -15.26
CA MET A 383 -9.53 -13.17 -16.17
C MET A 383 -10.17 -12.73 -17.48
N MET A 384 -11.11 -13.53 -18.03
CA MET A 384 -11.82 -13.19 -19.26
C MET A 384 -12.72 -11.95 -19.07
N ASP A 385 -13.50 -11.92 -17.98
CA ASP A 385 -14.39 -10.80 -17.66
C ASP A 385 -13.59 -9.49 -17.55
N LEU A 386 -12.50 -9.49 -16.79
CA LEU A 386 -11.63 -8.32 -16.69
C LEU A 386 -11.03 -7.91 -18.05
N ALA A 387 -10.62 -8.89 -18.89
CA ALA A 387 -10.08 -8.59 -20.20
C ALA A 387 -11.11 -8.00 -21.18
N TYR A 388 -12.40 -8.25 -20.98
CA TYR A 388 -13.49 -7.61 -21.73
C TYR A 388 -13.86 -6.24 -21.16
N GLU A 389 -13.94 -6.08 -19.84
CA GLU A 389 -14.47 -4.89 -19.18
C GLU A 389 -13.45 -3.75 -19.06
N VAL A 390 -12.18 -4.09 -18.81
CA VAL A 390 -11.12 -3.08 -18.53
C VAL A 390 -10.94 -2.09 -19.69
N PRO A 391 -10.87 -2.50 -20.98
CA PRO A 391 -10.75 -1.53 -22.08
C PRO A 391 -11.91 -0.54 -22.12
N ILE A 392 -13.13 -1.01 -21.96
CA ILE A 392 -14.35 -0.20 -22.00
C ILE A 392 -14.36 0.81 -20.84
N CYS A 393 -14.17 0.30 -19.62
CA CYS A 393 -14.17 1.13 -18.41
C CYS A 393 -13.01 2.14 -18.40
N MET A 394 -11.84 1.77 -18.94
CA MET A 394 -10.71 2.69 -19.02
C MET A 394 -10.97 3.83 -20.01
N GLU A 395 -11.56 3.53 -21.16
CA GLU A 395 -11.97 4.53 -22.14
C GLU A 395 -13.00 5.50 -21.55
N GLU A 396 -14.04 4.98 -20.89
CA GLU A 396 -15.05 5.80 -20.21
C GLU A 396 -14.45 6.70 -19.12
N VAL A 397 -13.47 6.19 -18.34
CA VAL A 397 -12.76 7.02 -17.35
C VAL A 397 -11.97 8.14 -18.04
N MET A 398 -11.27 7.84 -19.12
CA MET A 398 -10.52 8.85 -19.85
C MET A 398 -11.41 9.90 -20.52
N ASP A 399 -12.61 9.52 -20.95
CA ASP A 399 -13.62 10.45 -21.50
C ASP A 399 -14.22 11.32 -20.37
N GLU A 400 -14.57 10.75 -19.22
CA GLU A 400 -15.09 11.48 -18.05
C GLU A 400 -14.11 12.56 -17.56
N TYR A 401 -12.80 12.32 -17.68
CA TYR A 401 -11.74 13.21 -17.21
C TYR A 401 -10.91 13.80 -18.36
N ALA A 402 -11.48 13.93 -19.57
CA ALA A 402 -10.76 14.39 -20.77
C ALA A 402 -10.10 15.78 -20.63
N ASP A 403 -10.68 16.64 -19.80
CA ASP A 403 -10.19 18.01 -19.57
C ASP A 403 -8.96 18.08 -18.64
N LEU A 404 -8.57 16.97 -17.99
CA LEU A 404 -7.39 16.97 -17.12
C LEU A 404 -6.09 17.17 -17.94
N PRO A 405 -5.17 18.00 -17.45
CA PRO A 405 -3.89 18.24 -18.13
C PRO A 405 -3.13 16.93 -18.38
N GLY A 406 -2.80 16.68 -19.64
CA GLY A 406 -2.07 15.47 -20.05
C GLY A 406 -2.93 14.25 -20.38
N MET A 407 -4.26 14.30 -20.22
CA MET A 407 -5.13 13.14 -20.47
C MET A 407 -5.07 12.68 -21.94
N ALA A 408 -5.11 13.60 -22.89
CA ALA A 408 -5.04 13.26 -24.33
C ALA A 408 -3.72 12.53 -24.67
N ASP A 409 -2.59 13.01 -24.16
CA ASP A 409 -1.28 12.37 -24.35
C ASP A 409 -1.20 11.00 -23.65
N LEU A 410 -1.73 10.88 -22.43
CA LEU A 410 -1.78 9.60 -21.73
C LEU A 410 -2.66 8.59 -22.47
N ARG A 411 -3.82 9.00 -22.96
CA ARG A 411 -4.75 8.16 -23.74
C ARG A 411 -4.07 7.59 -24.98
N GLU A 412 -3.36 8.43 -25.76
CA GLU A 412 -2.63 8.01 -26.96
C GLU A 412 -1.62 6.90 -26.65
N HIS A 413 -0.94 6.98 -25.51
CA HIS A 413 0.14 6.07 -25.16
C HIS A 413 -0.28 4.85 -24.34
N MET A 414 -1.46 4.87 -23.68
CA MET A 414 -1.85 3.83 -22.74
C MET A 414 -3.01 2.96 -23.21
N LEU A 415 -4.08 3.56 -23.75
CA LEU A 415 -5.32 2.83 -24.05
C LEU A 415 -5.10 1.72 -25.06
N GLY A 416 -4.49 2.01 -26.21
CA GLY A 416 -4.20 1.02 -27.25
C GLY A 416 -3.39 -0.17 -26.74
N PRO A 417 -2.24 0.03 -26.09
CA PRO A 417 -1.45 -1.06 -25.50
C PRO A 417 -2.17 -1.89 -24.43
N VAL A 418 -3.07 -1.28 -23.64
CA VAL A 418 -3.91 -2.03 -22.69
C VAL A 418 -4.92 -2.90 -23.44
N CYS A 419 -5.61 -2.34 -24.45
CA CYS A 419 -6.52 -3.10 -25.32
C CYS A 419 -5.83 -4.30 -25.99
N GLU A 420 -4.64 -4.09 -26.54
CA GLU A 420 -3.83 -5.17 -27.14
C GLU A 420 -3.47 -6.26 -26.13
N ASN A 421 -3.14 -5.89 -24.89
CA ASN A 421 -2.84 -6.85 -23.83
C ASN A 421 -4.07 -7.65 -23.41
N CYS A 422 -5.24 -7.00 -23.31
CA CYS A 422 -6.53 -7.65 -23.06
C CYS A 422 -6.87 -8.65 -24.18
N GLN A 423 -6.80 -8.23 -25.44
CA GLN A 423 -7.12 -9.10 -26.58
C GLN A 423 -6.19 -10.33 -26.62
N ARG A 424 -4.88 -10.13 -26.42
CA ARG A 424 -3.91 -11.21 -26.34
C ARG A 424 -4.23 -12.20 -25.21
N THR A 425 -4.68 -11.72 -24.06
CA THR A 425 -5.08 -12.56 -22.93
C THR A 425 -6.30 -13.41 -23.29
N LEU A 426 -7.30 -12.82 -23.93
CA LEU A 426 -8.50 -13.53 -24.43
C LEU A 426 -8.15 -14.61 -25.46
N ASP A 427 -7.25 -14.29 -26.41
CA ASP A 427 -6.85 -15.23 -27.46
C ASP A 427 -6.11 -16.44 -26.88
N LEU A 428 -5.23 -16.22 -25.89
CA LEU A 428 -4.50 -17.29 -25.19
C LEU A 428 -5.46 -18.21 -24.43
N ILE A 429 -6.46 -17.65 -23.72
CA ILE A 429 -7.44 -18.43 -22.95
C ILE A 429 -8.34 -19.24 -23.91
N LYS A 430 -8.84 -18.62 -24.99
CA LYS A 430 -9.69 -19.30 -26.00
C LYS A 430 -8.95 -20.43 -26.69
N ALA A 431 -7.70 -20.24 -27.03
CA ALA A 431 -6.86 -21.29 -27.66
C ALA A 431 -6.63 -22.50 -26.75
N ASP A 432 -6.64 -22.31 -25.43
CA ASP A 432 -6.47 -23.40 -24.45
C ASP A 432 -7.77 -24.14 -24.12
N MET A 433 -8.93 -23.49 -24.32
CA MET A 433 -10.24 -24.07 -24.06
C MET A 433 -10.86 -24.81 -25.27
N GLY A 434 -10.33 -24.62 -26.47
CA GLY A 434 -10.77 -25.27 -27.74
C GLY A 434 -9.93 -26.46 -28.07
#